data_55138c54e8859c41142fbad54867090a
#
_entry.id   55138c54e8859c41142fbad54867090a
#
_cell.length_a   1.000
_cell.length_b   1.000
_cell.length_c   1.000
_cell.angle_alpha   90.00
_cell.angle_beta   90.00
_cell.angle_gamma   90.00
#
_symmetry.space_group_name_H-M   'P 1'
#
loop_
_entity.id
_entity.type
_entity.pdbx_description
1 polymer ?
#
loop_
_entity_poly.entity_id
_entity_poly.type
_entity_poly.pdbx_seq_one_letter_code
_entity_poly.pdbx_strand_id
1 'polypeptide(L)'
;MITLNRSARTFLLVGCIWILGSLNGVSKDRSELFRAMDDEILRAMTDLHIDGLPRPYHIEARLSMLSRIGGHATLGTLQDMDSTRLNRLSVKIRVGTPKFDNTNFFDVSLGFFGSADDEEVFLNRLVPLELDYATLRRELWLALDACYKQSVEVYAKKLASIKNRTRSDTTWDFGYMGPQLVADTSLAGLHFSALTMRQMLEQVSDVFSTASKVQASRVTMEFVPSEELFTTSEGRHSYKYEVFTGFEITATTQALDGMPVNDAYAAYAIDPFDMPSVDSLRNAARRMIAELEQQQKAVKIEAYSGPVLFTGQAAAEVFAQQFAPNLVAQRAQATEGGFGLGRSPSMAFQNKIGARVLPEFLSVKAQPSMQEFEGTPVAGHFEVDDEGVPTQDITIVEKGYLRNLLSSRTPTKRVKSTNGHFRNGGAMIDVLRVTCSDKDRILDGASIEAKLLKLVKDRELEYGIIVSSVLDRNLQQTGLYQLSLGDMMFGSGQGTVPLLVVEKIYADGRREAIRGVEAAGFAPATFKDVLAVGNTSTVHNYLAPSVIPGYITGGSGYSISTIITPDLLFEDVEIRPLESDLPSLPLVQSPLN
;
A
#
# COMPACT_ATOMS: atom_id res chain seq x y z
N MET A 1 -4.18 45.11 -11.45
CA MET A 1 -3.79 45.75 -10.19
C MET A 1 -4.94 45.55 -9.20
N ILE A 2 -4.92 44.46 -8.45
CA ILE A 2 -5.93 44.21 -7.39
C ILE A 2 -5.13 44.33 -6.08
N THR A 3 -5.32 45.49 -5.44
CA THR A 3 -4.79 45.77 -4.12
C THR A 3 -5.48 44.85 -3.11
N LEU A 4 -4.77 43.88 -2.60
CA LEU A 4 -5.20 43.07 -1.46
C LEU A 4 -5.33 44.00 -0.24
N ASN A 5 -6.54 44.06 0.26
CA ASN A 5 -7.00 44.95 1.32
C ASN A 5 -6.24 44.59 2.64
N ARG A 6 -5.81 45.60 3.39
CA ARG A 6 -5.10 45.46 4.68
C ARG A 6 -5.84 44.55 5.69
N SER A 7 -7.15 44.42 5.56
CA SER A 7 -8.00 43.55 6.38
C SER A 7 -7.75 42.06 6.16
N ALA A 8 -7.35 41.63 4.95
CA ALA A 8 -7.02 40.22 4.68
C ALA A 8 -5.70 39.78 5.33
N ARG A 9 -4.73 40.73 5.45
CA ARG A 9 -3.47 40.48 6.15
C ARG A 9 -3.64 40.30 7.66
N THR A 10 -4.57 41.04 8.26
CA THR A 10 -4.86 40.93 9.70
C THR A 10 -5.64 39.66 10.04
N PHE A 11 -6.52 39.20 9.16
CA PHE A 11 -7.24 37.92 9.35
C PHE A 11 -6.32 36.70 9.25
N LEU A 12 -5.33 36.69 8.35
CA LEU A 12 -4.35 35.61 8.26
C LEU A 12 -3.42 35.56 9.49
N LEU A 13 -2.95 36.71 9.97
CA LEU A 13 -2.10 36.80 11.17
C LEU A 13 -2.86 36.45 12.47
N VAL A 14 -4.10 36.87 12.60
CA VAL A 14 -4.94 36.58 13.77
C VAL A 14 -5.39 35.11 13.74
N GLY A 15 -5.67 34.53 12.56
CA GLY A 15 -5.97 33.11 12.42
C GLY A 15 -4.83 32.20 12.87
N CYS A 16 -3.59 32.49 12.47
CA CYS A 16 -2.42 31.70 12.89
C CYS A 16 -2.14 31.79 14.41
N ILE A 17 -2.33 32.95 15.02
CA ILE A 17 -2.10 33.12 16.47
C ILE A 17 -3.19 32.41 17.31
N TRP A 18 -4.42 32.32 16.84
CA TRP A 18 -5.50 31.60 17.53
C TRP A 18 -5.40 30.08 17.38
N ILE A 19 -4.90 29.60 16.27
CA ILE A 19 -4.74 28.16 16.01
C ILE A 19 -3.63 27.56 16.88
N LEU A 20 -2.52 28.27 17.11
CA LEU A 20 -1.43 27.82 17.98
C LEU A 20 -1.82 27.74 19.47
N GLY A 21 -2.84 28.47 19.91
CA GLY A 21 -3.35 28.39 21.28
C GLY A 21 -4.25 27.20 21.58
N SER A 22 -4.67 26.45 20.57
CA SER A 22 -5.60 25.31 20.70
C SER A 22 -4.96 23.94 20.46
N LEU A 23 -3.64 23.85 20.30
CA LEU A 23 -2.88 22.60 20.22
C LEU A 23 -2.77 21.94 21.62
N ASN A 24 -3.89 21.52 22.17
CA ASN A 24 -3.91 20.66 23.34
C ASN A 24 -3.29 19.31 22.95
N GLY A 25 -2.05 19.06 23.38
CA GLY A 25 -1.31 17.83 23.07
C GLY A 25 0.02 18.04 22.33
N VAL A 26 0.25 19.22 21.72
CA VAL A 26 1.54 19.53 21.06
C VAL A 26 2.51 20.14 22.07
N SER A 27 3.71 19.59 22.18
CA SER A 27 4.74 20.14 23.07
C SER A 27 5.19 21.53 22.61
N LYS A 28 5.80 22.32 23.52
CA LYS A 28 6.33 23.65 23.20
C LYS A 28 7.32 23.60 22.02
N ASP A 29 8.16 22.60 21.98
CA ASP A 29 9.16 22.40 20.90
C ASP A 29 8.47 22.17 19.54
N ARG A 30 7.39 21.42 19.49
CA ARG A 30 6.63 21.16 18.26
C ARG A 30 5.90 22.41 17.76
N SER A 31 5.37 23.23 18.68
CA SER A 31 4.78 24.53 18.33
C SER A 31 5.81 25.47 17.70
N GLU A 32 7.07 25.39 18.12
CA GLU A 32 8.17 26.17 17.54
C GLU A 32 8.53 25.70 16.13
N LEU A 33 8.53 24.38 15.89
CA LEU A 33 8.74 23.82 14.55
C LEU A 33 7.59 24.18 13.59
N PHE A 34 6.32 24.10 14.02
CA PHE A 34 5.20 24.58 13.20
C PHE A 34 5.34 26.06 12.86
N ARG A 35 5.70 26.90 13.83
CA ARG A 35 5.95 28.33 13.58
C ARG A 35 7.05 28.54 12.54
N ALA A 36 8.15 27.76 12.60
CA ALA A 36 9.22 27.82 11.61
C ALA A 36 8.73 27.47 10.21
N MET A 37 7.88 26.44 10.10
CA MET A 37 7.27 26.00 8.82
C MET A 37 6.34 27.07 8.27
N ASP A 38 5.45 27.62 9.09
CA ASP A 38 4.48 28.65 8.69
C ASP A 38 5.16 29.94 8.25
N ASP A 39 6.14 30.42 9.03
CA ASP A 39 6.88 31.64 8.72
C ASP A 39 7.63 31.52 7.40
N GLU A 40 8.20 30.33 7.10
CA GLU A 40 8.95 30.12 5.88
C GLU A 40 8.04 29.92 4.66
N ILE A 41 6.91 29.23 4.82
CA ILE A 41 5.88 29.13 3.77
C ILE A 41 5.32 30.51 3.44
N LEU A 42 5.00 31.32 4.45
CA LEU A 42 4.50 32.69 4.26
C LEU A 42 5.52 33.56 3.51
N ARG A 43 6.82 33.47 3.88
CA ARG A 43 7.89 34.16 3.19
C ARG A 43 8.00 33.69 1.74
N ALA A 44 7.97 32.39 1.48
CA ALA A 44 8.06 31.82 0.14
C ALA A 44 6.88 32.24 -0.74
N MET A 45 5.65 32.24 -0.20
CA MET A 45 4.46 32.72 -0.92
C MET A 45 4.55 34.20 -1.32
N THR A 46 5.28 35.01 -0.55
CA THR A 46 5.42 36.45 -0.76
C THR A 46 6.58 36.77 -1.71
N ASP A 47 7.75 36.18 -1.44
CA ASP A 47 9.04 36.62 -1.99
C ASP A 47 9.58 35.67 -3.08
N LEU A 48 9.18 34.40 -3.07
CA LEU A 48 9.74 33.40 -3.98
C LEU A 48 9.17 33.59 -5.39
N HIS A 49 9.96 34.17 -6.29
CA HIS A 49 9.62 34.32 -7.69
C HIS A 49 10.86 34.54 -8.57
N ILE A 50 10.73 34.21 -9.83
CA ILE A 50 11.64 34.58 -10.91
C ILE A 50 10.85 35.41 -11.92
N ASP A 51 11.43 36.52 -12.37
CA ASP A 51 10.76 37.42 -13.30
C ASP A 51 10.37 36.69 -14.60
N GLY A 52 9.13 36.89 -15.01
CA GLY A 52 8.56 36.22 -16.18
C GLY A 52 8.09 34.80 -15.99
N LEU A 53 8.26 34.20 -14.81
CA LEU A 53 7.77 32.87 -14.47
C LEU A 53 6.57 32.91 -13.49
N PRO A 54 5.72 31.87 -13.48
CA PRO A 54 4.58 31.84 -12.59
C PRO A 54 5.02 31.74 -11.12
N ARG A 55 4.33 32.48 -10.23
CA ARG A 55 4.52 32.41 -8.80
C ARG A 55 3.87 31.16 -8.19
N PRO A 56 4.36 30.71 -7.02
CA PRO A 56 3.62 29.70 -6.25
C PRO A 56 2.21 30.17 -5.93
N TYR A 57 1.21 29.29 -6.07
CA TYR A 57 -0.13 29.52 -5.59
C TYR A 57 -0.49 28.60 -4.42
N HIS A 58 0.24 27.51 -4.25
CA HIS A 58 0.12 26.58 -3.15
C HIS A 58 1.48 26.00 -2.79
N ILE A 59 1.77 25.95 -1.49
CA ILE A 59 2.95 25.33 -0.89
C ILE A 59 2.50 24.40 0.22
N GLU A 60 3.09 23.23 0.28
CA GLU A 60 2.98 22.29 1.39
C GLU A 60 4.37 21.86 1.87
N ALA A 61 4.52 21.70 3.18
CA ALA A 61 5.72 21.20 3.83
C ALA A 61 5.37 20.12 4.84
N ARG A 62 6.19 19.07 4.87
CA ARG A 62 6.07 17.91 5.75
C ARG A 62 7.41 17.61 6.39
N LEU A 63 7.42 17.55 7.71
CA LEU A 63 8.56 17.10 8.50
C LEU A 63 8.19 15.76 9.14
N SER A 64 8.90 14.70 8.79
CA SER A 64 8.73 13.37 9.37
C SER A 64 9.96 13.01 10.21
N MET A 65 9.75 12.73 11.47
CA MET A 65 10.79 12.32 12.42
C MET A 65 10.55 10.86 12.76
N LEU A 66 11.35 9.98 12.22
CA LEU A 66 11.17 8.55 12.41
C LEU A 66 12.34 7.89 13.13
N SER A 67 12.04 6.85 13.86
CA SER A 67 13.01 5.89 14.35
C SER A 67 12.62 4.50 13.88
N ARG A 68 13.61 3.67 13.66
CA ARG A 68 13.43 2.28 13.24
C ARG A 68 14.27 1.39 14.14
N ILE A 69 13.67 0.31 14.57
CA ILE A 69 14.39 -0.85 15.12
C ILE A 69 14.02 -2.01 14.21
N GLY A 70 15.02 -2.70 13.69
CA GLY A 70 14.79 -3.85 12.82
C GLY A 70 15.83 -4.92 13.04
N GLY A 71 15.50 -6.17 12.71
CA GLY A 71 16.43 -7.26 12.79
C GLY A 71 15.90 -8.51 12.11
N HIS A 72 16.79 -9.46 11.90
CA HIS A 72 16.44 -10.76 11.35
C HIS A 72 17.27 -11.89 11.95
N ALA A 73 16.67 -13.06 11.99
CA ALA A 73 17.24 -14.27 12.55
C ALA A 73 16.99 -15.49 11.65
N THR A 74 17.83 -16.48 11.77
CA THR A 74 17.67 -17.80 11.17
C THR A 74 18.16 -18.88 12.13
N LEU A 75 17.50 -20.03 12.14
CA LEU A 75 17.92 -21.22 12.92
C LEU A 75 18.17 -20.90 14.41
N GLY A 76 17.37 -20.04 15.01
CA GLY A 76 17.47 -19.62 16.42
C GLY A 76 18.56 -18.60 16.72
N THR A 77 19.26 -18.09 15.69
CA THR A 77 20.38 -17.17 15.86
C THR A 77 20.11 -15.84 15.15
N LEU A 78 20.31 -14.75 15.88
CA LEU A 78 20.23 -13.41 15.32
C LEU A 78 21.37 -13.22 14.30
N GLN A 79 21.01 -12.78 13.07
CA GLN A 79 21.98 -12.48 12.02
C GLN A 79 22.35 -10.99 12.01
N ASP A 80 21.34 -10.14 12.18
CA ASP A 80 21.53 -8.69 12.21
C ASP A 80 20.43 -8.02 13.01
N MET A 81 20.76 -6.88 13.62
CA MET A 81 19.81 -6.00 14.30
C MET A 81 20.37 -4.58 14.31
N ASP A 82 19.59 -3.65 13.80
CA ASP A 82 19.97 -2.24 13.72
C ASP A 82 18.92 -1.32 14.33
N SER A 83 19.36 -0.12 14.66
CA SER A 83 18.48 0.97 15.07
C SER A 83 18.90 2.26 14.38
N THR A 84 17.96 2.92 13.74
CA THR A 84 18.21 4.15 12.99
C THR A 84 17.23 5.24 13.41
N ARG A 85 17.70 6.47 13.48
CA ARG A 85 16.86 7.67 13.64
C ARG A 85 17.16 8.62 12.51
N LEU A 86 16.12 9.21 11.94
CA LEU A 86 16.28 10.20 10.88
C LEU A 86 15.09 11.16 10.83
N ASN A 87 15.39 12.38 10.39
CA ASN A 87 14.37 13.37 10.07
C ASN A 87 14.36 13.59 8.55
N ARG A 88 13.16 13.64 7.98
CA ARG A 88 12.94 13.89 6.56
C ARG A 88 12.07 15.11 6.36
N LEU A 89 12.51 15.99 5.47
CA LEU A 89 11.77 17.15 5.03
C LEU A 89 11.32 16.97 3.59
N SER A 90 10.03 17.12 3.36
CA SER A 90 9.44 17.10 2.02
C SER A 90 8.68 18.41 1.80
N VAL A 91 8.90 19.04 0.65
CA VAL A 91 8.16 20.24 0.24
C VAL A 91 7.57 20.02 -1.15
N LYS A 92 6.38 20.56 -1.37
CA LYS A 92 5.76 20.59 -2.70
C LYS A 92 5.27 21.99 -3.01
N ILE A 93 5.55 22.44 -4.23
CA ILE A 93 5.14 23.76 -4.72
C ILE A 93 4.30 23.58 -5.97
N ARG A 94 3.17 24.26 -6.00
CA ARG A 94 2.32 24.33 -7.18
C ARG A 94 2.40 25.72 -7.78
N VAL A 95 2.76 25.78 -9.07
CA VAL A 95 2.84 26.99 -9.88
C VAL A 95 1.83 26.94 -11.02
N GLY A 96 1.35 28.10 -11.45
CA GLY A 96 0.28 28.20 -12.44
C GLY A 96 -1.05 28.55 -11.81
N THR A 97 -2.05 27.69 -11.96
CA THR A 97 -3.39 27.86 -11.36
C THR A 97 -3.95 26.51 -10.94
N PRO A 98 -4.96 26.46 -10.02
CA PRO A 98 -5.62 25.20 -9.66
C PRO A 98 -6.24 24.45 -10.84
N LYS A 99 -6.54 25.15 -11.94
CA LYS A 99 -7.06 24.54 -13.18
C LYS A 99 -5.97 23.87 -14.01
N PHE A 100 -4.75 24.42 -13.94
CA PHE A 100 -3.61 23.96 -14.69
C PHE A 100 -2.32 24.37 -13.98
N ASP A 101 -1.63 23.40 -13.41
CA ASP A 101 -0.39 23.60 -12.66
C ASP A 101 0.71 22.62 -13.12
N ASN A 102 1.84 22.60 -12.42
CA ASN A 102 2.99 21.72 -12.70
C ASN A 102 2.75 20.26 -12.35
N THR A 103 1.67 19.90 -11.64
CA THR A 103 1.41 18.51 -11.23
C THR A 103 0.70 17.69 -12.31
N ASN A 104 0.46 16.40 -12.07
CA ASN A 104 -0.12 15.46 -13.04
C ASN A 104 0.65 15.39 -14.36
N PHE A 105 1.94 15.60 -14.29
CA PHE A 105 2.88 15.51 -15.42
C PHE A 105 4.12 14.75 -14.96
N PHE A 106 4.55 13.78 -15.74
CA PHE A 106 5.78 13.04 -15.49
C PHE A 106 6.88 13.51 -16.44
N ASP A 107 7.91 14.10 -15.86
CA ASP A 107 9.12 14.47 -16.58
C ASP A 107 10.12 13.31 -16.53
N VAL A 108 10.33 12.66 -17.66
CA VAL A 108 11.24 11.51 -17.79
C VAL A 108 12.67 11.88 -17.38
N SER A 109 13.10 13.12 -17.61
CA SER A 109 14.46 13.56 -17.28
C SER A 109 14.73 13.69 -15.78
N LEU A 110 13.69 13.94 -14.99
CA LEU A 110 13.80 14.11 -13.54
C LEU A 110 13.59 12.80 -12.77
N GLY A 111 12.87 11.83 -13.34
CA GLY A 111 12.48 10.61 -12.62
C GLY A 111 13.36 9.38 -12.87
N PHE A 112 14.05 9.31 -14.02
CA PHE A 112 14.71 8.07 -14.45
C PHE A 112 16.23 8.15 -14.51
N PHE A 113 16.77 9.34 -14.76
CA PHE A 113 18.20 9.57 -14.97
C PHE A 113 18.78 10.61 -14.00
N GLY A 114 17.96 11.14 -13.07
CA GLY A 114 18.47 11.91 -11.94
C GLY A 114 19.40 10.99 -11.16
N SER A 115 20.70 11.30 -11.10
CA SER A 115 21.63 10.54 -10.29
C SER A 115 21.17 10.58 -8.84
N ALA A 116 21.27 9.46 -8.14
CA ALA A 116 21.00 9.38 -6.69
C ALA A 116 21.92 10.33 -5.88
N ASP A 117 22.90 10.91 -6.52
CA ASP A 117 23.88 11.87 -5.98
C ASP A 117 23.45 13.33 -6.15
N ASP A 118 22.36 13.65 -6.88
CA ASP A 118 21.84 15.00 -6.93
C ASP A 118 21.21 15.36 -5.59
N GLU A 119 21.98 16.01 -4.72
CA GLU A 119 21.54 16.63 -3.45
C GLU A 119 20.39 17.63 -3.64
N GLU A 120 19.98 17.89 -4.86
CA GLU A 120 18.92 18.82 -5.25
C GLU A 120 17.51 18.23 -5.26
N VAL A 121 17.33 16.91 -5.05
CA VAL A 121 15.99 16.33 -4.98
C VAL A 121 15.41 16.51 -3.58
N PHE A 122 14.74 17.64 -3.37
CA PHE A 122 14.14 18.04 -2.08
C PHE A 122 12.81 17.37 -1.76
N LEU A 123 12.39 16.34 -2.49
CA LEU A 123 11.12 15.63 -2.23
C LEU A 123 11.15 14.79 -0.95
N ASN A 124 12.32 14.47 -0.43
CA ASN A 124 12.46 13.64 0.77
C ASN A 124 13.87 13.80 1.40
N ARG A 125 14.28 15.04 1.60
CA ARG A 125 15.62 15.38 2.08
C ARG A 125 15.84 14.98 3.52
N LEU A 126 16.99 14.41 3.82
CA LEU A 126 17.45 14.23 5.19
C LEU A 126 17.85 15.58 5.79
N VAL A 127 17.36 15.85 6.99
CA VAL A 127 17.67 17.05 7.76
C VAL A 127 18.24 16.69 9.13
N PRO A 128 18.92 17.62 9.84
CA PRO A 128 19.52 17.33 11.14
C PRO A 128 18.55 16.67 12.14
N LEU A 129 19.06 15.78 12.98
CA LEU A 129 18.27 15.11 14.02
C LEU A 129 17.79 16.09 15.09
N GLU A 130 18.61 17.10 15.40
CA GLU A 130 18.25 18.16 16.34
C GLU A 130 17.80 19.39 15.55
N LEU A 131 16.51 19.68 15.61
CA LEU A 131 15.89 20.80 14.91
C LEU A 131 15.41 21.84 15.89
N ASP A 132 15.84 23.06 15.68
CA ASP A 132 15.27 24.27 16.26
C ASP A 132 14.61 25.13 15.17
N TYR A 133 14.01 26.24 15.58
CA TYR A 133 13.36 27.18 14.67
C TYR A 133 14.28 27.68 13.55
N ALA A 134 15.54 28.02 13.86
CA ALA A 134 16.46 28.60 12.88
C ALA A 134 16.96 27.53 11.90
N THR A 135 17.31 26.34 12.38
CA THR A 135 17.78 25.21 11.59
C THR A 135 16.69 24.77 10.62
N LEU A 136 15.46 24.56 11.11
CA LEU A 136 14.36 24.13 10.26
C LEU A 136 14.01 25.18 9.21
N ARG A 137 14.00 26.47 9.55
CA ARG A 137 13.77 27.54 8.57
C ARG A 137 14.82 27.56 7.48
N ARG A 138 16.10 27.32 7.82
CA ARG A 138 17.17 27.26 6.82
C ARG A 138 16.99 26.08 5.87
N GLU A 139 16.68 24.90 6.39
CA GLU A 139 16.45 23.70 5.56
C GLU A 139 15.23 23.89 4.65
N LEU A 140 14.14 24.47 5.18
CA LEU A 140 12.96 24.83 4.39
C LEU A 140 13.26 25.85 3.29
N TRP A 141 14.02 26.90 3.60
CA TRP A 141 14.42 27.89 2.60
C TRP A 141 15.13 27.27 1.42
N LEU A 142 16.11 26.38 1.66
CA LEU A 142 16.85 25.69 0.62
C LEU A 142 15.91 24.75 -0.18
N ALA A 143 15.09 23.99 0.52
CA ALA A 143 14.15 23.06 -0.10
C ALA A 143 13.10 23.79 -0.97
N LEU A 144 12.54 24.89 -0.49
CA LEU A 144 11.55 25.68 -1.22
C LEU A 144 12.14 26.37 -2.45
N ASP A 145 13.36 26.91 -2.37
CA ASP A 145 14.05 27.52 -3.50
C ASP A 145 14.26 26.49 -4.63
N ALA A 146 14.82 25.33 -4.30
CA ALA A 146 15.06 24.30 -5.30
C ALA A 146 13.74 23.70 -5.86
N CYS A 147 12.77 23.43 -4.99
CA CYS A 147 11.47 22.91 -5.41
C CYS A 147 10.74 23.91 -6.34
N TYR A 148 10.83 25.21 -6.09
CA TYR A 148 10.26 26.22 -6.97
C TYR A 148 10.90 26.22 -8.36
N LYS A 149 12.22 26.20 -8.44
CA LYS A 149 12.96 26.14 -9.72
C LYS A 149 12.54 24.92 -10.53
N GLN A 150 12.48 23.75 -9.88
CA GLN A 150 12.00 22.53 -10.51
C GLN A 150 10.52 22.64 -10.95
N SER A 151 9.65 23.19 -10.10
CA SER A 151 8.22 23.34 -10.39
C SER A 151 7.95 24.22 -11.60
N VAL A 152 8.68 25.31 -11.78
CA VAL A 152 8.52 26.18 -12.96
C VAL A 152 9.06 25.53 -14.23
N GLU A 153 10.12 24.74 -14.14
CA GLU A 153 10.63 23.95 -15.27
C GLU A 153 9.63 22.89 -15.71
N VAL A 154 9.10 22.09 -14.77
CA VAL A 154 8.06 21.07 -15.04
C VAL A 154 6.81 21.72 -15.63
N TYR A 155 6.40 22.87 -15.11
CA TYR A 155 5.26 23.63 -15.66
C TYR A 155 5.49 24.03 -17.12
N ALA A 156 6.69 24.53 -17.44
CA ALA A 156 7.03 24.91 -18.81
C ALA A 156 7.03 23.71 -19.76
N LYS A 157 7.62 22.57 -19.34
CA LYS A 157 7.61 21.31 -20.10
C LYS A 157 6.19 20.78 -20.30
N LYS A 158 5.36 20.78 -19.26
CA LYS A 158 3.94 20.41 -19.35
C LYS A 158 3.20 21.30 -20.34
N LEU A 159 3.39 22.62 -20.26
CA LEU A 159 2.77 23.57 -21.17
C LEU A 159 3.19 23.33 -22.62
N ALA A 160 4.48 23.09 -22.87
CA ALA A 160 5.01 22.79 -24.19
C ALA A 160 4.44 21.47 -24.75
N SER A 161 4.37 20.43 -23.93
CA SER A 161 3.86 19.11 -24.34
C SER A 161 2.37 19.15 -24.75
N ILE A 162 1.59 20.05 -24.15
CA ILE A 162 0.14 20.15 -24.37
C ILE A 162 -0.19 21.14 -25.51
N LYS A 163 0.70 22.10 -25.81
CA LYS A 163 0.48 23.16 -26.80
C LYS A 163 0.04 22.63 -28.18
N ASN A 164 0.53 21.46 -28.57
CA ASN A 164 0.26 20.83 -29.86
C ASN A 164 -0.70 19.63 -29.77
N ARG A 165 -1.37 19.45 -28.62
CA ARG A 165 -2.32 18.32 -28.40
C ARG A 165 -3.70 18.86 -28.03
N THR A 166 -4.74 18.23 -28.56
CA THR A 166 -6.10 18.50 -28.09
C THR A 166 -6.26 17.94 -26.68
N ARG A 167 -6.42 18.82 -25.69
CA ARG A 167 -6.66 18.42 -24.32
C ARG A 167 -8.08 17.86 -24.18
N SER A 168 -8.20 16.55 -24.07
CA SER A 168 -9.49 15.86 -23.88
C SER A 168 -10.00 15.95 -22.43
N ASP A 169 -9.14 16.21 -21.46
CA ASP A 169 -9.47 16.36 -20.04
C ASP A 169 -9.20 17.80 -19.57
N THR A 170 -10.27 18.51 -19.22
CA THR A 170 -10.24 19.87 -18.66
C THR A 170 -10.46 19.89 -17.15
N THR A 171 -10.37 18.75 -16.48
CA THR A 171 -10.47 18.63 -15.03
C THR A 171 -9.35 19.46 -14.38
N TRP A 172 -9.66 20.11 -13.27
CA TRP A 172 -8.70 20.90 -12.50
C TRP A 172 -7.58 20.02 -11.99
N ASP A 173 -6.38 20.56 -11.89
CA ASP A 173 -5.23 19.83 -11.39
C ASP A 173 -5.24 19.71 -9.86
N PHE A 174 -5.93 20.65 -9.16
CA PHE A 174 -5.98 20.65 -7.69
C PHE A 174 -7.28 21.21 -7.13
N GLY A 175 -7.75 20.63 -6.02
CA GLY A 175 -8.91 21.09 -5.26
C GLY A 175 -8.50 21.94 -4.06
N TYR A 176 -8.99 23.19 -3.97
CA TYR A 176 -8.79 24.03 -2.79
C TYR A 176 -9.59 23.53 -1.59
N MET A 177 -8.97 23.60 -0.40
CA MET A 177 -9.63 23.32 0.89
C MET A 177 -9.18 24.38 1.91
N GLY A 178 -10.09 24.94 2.68
CA GLY A 178 -9.78 25.98 3.66
C GLY A 178 -8.88 25.51 4.82
N PRO A 179 -8.54 26.43 5.75
CA PRO A 179 -7.75 26.14 6.93
C PRO A 179 -8.37 25.02 7.78
N GLN A 180 -7.54 24.19 8.35
CA GLN A 180 -7.95 23.12 9.27
C GLN A 180 -6.77 22.73 10.15
N LEU A 181 -7.02 22.40 11.42
CA LEU A 181 -6.06 21.80 12.31
C LEU A 181 -6.57 20.41 12.71
N VAL A 182 -5.72 19.42 12.55
CA VAL A 182 -5.97 18.06 13.04
C VAL A 182 -4.76 17.59 13.83
N ALA A 183 -4.98 17.00 14.99
CA ALA A 183 -3.93 16.38 15.79
C ALA A 183 -4.37 14.98 16.18
N ASP A 184 -3.59 13.99 15.79
CA ASP A 184 -3.72 12.60 16.20
C ASP A 184 -2.46 12.19 16.97
N THR A 185 -2.60 12.07 18.27
CA THR A 185 -1.53 11.68 19.19
C THR A 185 -1.83 10.34 19.87
N SER A 186 -2.79 9.60 19.40
CA SER A 186 -3.24 8.33 19.99
C SER A 186 -2.11 7.31 20.12
N LEU A 187 -1.18 7.30 19.17
CA LEU A 187 -0.02 6.39 19.12
C LEU A 187 1.25 6.97 19.76
N ALA A 188 1.17 8.18 20.33
CA ALA A 188 2.33 8.81 20.94
C ALA A 188 2.83 7.99 22.14
N GLY A 189 4.16 7.78 22.17
CA GLY A 189 4.80 7.07 23.30
C GLY A 189 4.77 5.55 23.18
N LEU A 190 4.28 4.97 22.09
CA LEU A 190 4.45 3.54 21.85
C LEU A 190 5.95 3.21 21.71
N HIS A 191 6.38 2.24 22.48
CA HIS A 191 7.76 1.76 22.50
C HIS A 191 7.81 0.25 22.39
N PHE A 192 8.77 -0.24 21.63
CA PHE A 192 9.04 -1.66 21.56
C PHE A 192 10.51 -1.93 21.92
N SER A 193 10.73 -2.91 22.80
CA SER A 193 12.07 -3.22 23.29
C SER A 193 12.88 -3.99 22.25
N ALA A 194 14.10 -3.54 21.94
CA ALA A 194 15.04 -4.27 21.10
C ALA A 194 15.34 -5.68 21.66
N LEU A 195 15.38 -5.82 22.99
CA LEU A 195 15.57 -7.14 23.63
C LEU A 195 14.37 -8.06 23.38
N THR A 196 13.14 -7.54 23.49
CA THR A 196 11.93 -8.32 23.21
C THR A 196 11.89 -8.73 21.74
N MET A 197 12.20 -7.82 20.82
CA MET A 197 12.28 -8.12 19.38
C MET A 197 13.28 -9.24 19.11
N ARG A 198 14.49 -9.14 19.67
CA ARG A 198 15.52 -10.16 19.55
C ARG A 198 15.02 -11.53 20.02
N GLN A 199 14.41 -11.59 21.21
CA GLN A 199 13.87 -12.82 21.77
C GLN A 199 12.79 -13.45 20.88
N MET A 200 11.90 -12.63 20.31
CA MET A 200 10.88 -13.09 19.37
C MET A 200 11.52 -13.68 18.10
N LEU A 201 12.47 -12.97 17.51
CA LEU A 201 13.20 -13.41 16.31
C LEU A 201 13.92 -14.75 16.54
N GLU A 202 14.69 -14.85 17.63
CA GLU A 202 15.42 -16.07 17.99
C GLU A 202 14.48 -17.25 18.24
N GLN A 203 13.40 -17.06 19.04
CA GLN A 203 12.46 -18.12 19.39
C GLN A 203 11.64 -18.62 18.20
N VAL A 204 11.26 -17.75 17.28
CA VAL A 204 10.48 -18.14 16.10
C VAL A 204 11.39 -18.81 15.07
N SER A 205 12.59 -18.26 14.83
CA SER A 205 13.53 -18.84 13.87
C SER A 205 14.10 -20.18 14.32
N ASP A 206 14.17 -20.45 15.64
CA ASP A 206 14.61 -21.73 16.19
C ASP A 206 13.73 -22.91 15.77
N VAL A 207 12.47 -22.67 15.43
CA VAL A 207 11.58 -23.72 14.90
C VAL A 207 12.15 -24.39 13.65
N PHE A 208 12.95 -23.68 12.87
CA PHE A 208 13.60 -24.19 11.66
C PHE A 208 14.91 -24.94 11.94
N SER A 209 15.48 -24.86 13.15
CA SER A 209 16.77 -25.49 13.49
C SER A 209 16.77 -27.01 13.31
N THR A 210 15.61 -27.66 13.46
CA THR A 210 15.42 -29.10 13.30
C THR A 210 14.72 -29.50 12.01
N ALA A 211 14.39 -28.55 11.15
CA ALA A 211 13.64 -28.78 9.91
C ALA A 211 14.57 -29.18 8.76
N SER A 212 14.99 -30.44 8.73
CA SER A 212 15.98 -30.96 7.75
C SER A 212 15.57 -30.82 6.28
N LYS A 213 14.29 -30.60 6.00
CA LYS A 213 13.74 -30.43 4.65
C LYS A 213 13.75 -28.98 4.17
N VAL A 214 13.90 -28.02 5.08
CA VAL A 214 13.98 -26.60 4.74
C VAL A 214 15.43 -26.23 4.44
N GLN A 215 15.68 -25.65 3.27
CA GLN A 215 17.04 -25.28 2.83
C GLN A 215 17.46 -23.91 3.35
N ALA A 216 16.52 -22.96 3.39
CA ALA A 216 16.75 -21.64 3.95
C ALA A 216 15.49 -21.13 4.66
N SER A 217 15.70 -20.40 5.74
CA SER A 217 14.63 -19.70 6.44
C SER A 217 15.12 -18.34 6.93
N ARG A 218 14.20 -17.40 7.01
CA ARG A 218 14.46 -16.07 7.56
C ARG A 218 13.24 -15.60 8.34
N VAL A 219 13.48 -15.04 9.51
CA VAL A 219 12.49 -14.37 10.33
C VAL A 219 12.93 -12.93 10.50
N THR A 220 12.08 -11.99 10.17
CA THR A 220 12.38 -10.56 10.20
C THR A 220 11.31 -9.82 11.01
N MET A 221 11.71 -8.80 11.75
CA MET A 221 10.80 -7.89 12.44
C MET A 221 11.29 -6.45 12.31
N GLU A 222 10.33 -5.56 12.12
CA GLU A 222 10.57 -4.11 12.14
C GLU A 222 9.53 -3.41 13.01
N PHE A 223 9.99 -2.37 13.71
CA PHE A 223 9.16 -1.42 14.44
C PHE A 223 9.60 -0.01 14.07
N VAL A 224 8.69 0.78 13.50
CA VAL A 224 8.98 2.09 12.94
C VAL A 224 7.95 3.11 13.45
N PRO A 225 8.14 3.70 14.63
CA PRO A 225 7.36 4.85 15.05
C PRO A 225 7.85 6.10 14.32
N SER A 226 6.90 6.92 13.88
CA SER A 226 7.15 8.20 13.23
C SER A 226 6.24 9.29 13.78
N GLU A 227 6.78 10.50 13.87
CA GLU A 227 6.07 11.71 14.22
C GLU A 227 6.07 12.63 13.02
N GLU A 228 4.91 13.16 12.62
CA GLU A 228 4.75 13.96 11.44
C GLU A 228 4.11 15.32 11.71
N LEU A 229 4.76 16.36 11.21
CA LEU A 229 4.23 17.73 11.15
C LEU A 229 3.98 18.08 9.68
N PHE A 230 2.77 18.50 9.37
CA PHE A 230 2.38 18.92 8.03
C PHE A 230 1.70 20.29 8.07
N THR A 231 2.09 21.19 7.15
CA THR A 231 1.48 22.51 7.02
C THR A 231 1.38 22.91 5.54
N THR A 232 0.42 23.78 5.23
CA THR A 232 0.20 24.30 3.88
C THR A 232 -0.04 25.81 3.87
N SER A 233 0.20 26.43 2.73
CA SER A 233 -0.10 27.84 2.49
C SER A 233 -1.60 28.19 2.59
N GLU A 234 -2.49 27.19 2.66
CA GLU A 234 -3.93 27.36 2.91
C GLU A 234 -4.27 27.44 4.41
N GLY A 235 -3.27 27.28 5.29
CA GLY A 235 -3.45 27.25 6.74
C GLY A 235 -3.95 25.89 7.25
N ARG A 236 -3.69 24.81 6.54
CA ARG A 236 -3.97 23.45 7.02
C ARG A 236 -2.77 22.96 7.80
N HIS A 237 -3.03 22.40 8.98
CA HIS A 237 -2.02 21.79 9.83
C HIS A 237 -2.46 20.38 10.20
N SER A 238 -1.53 19.45 10.15
CA SER A 238 -1.72 18.10 10.68
C SER A 238 -0.52 17.74 11.56
N TYR A 239 -0.81 17.19 12.72
CA TYR A 239 0.17 16.64 13.66
C TYR A 239 -0.24 15.23 14.00
N LYS A 240 0.56 14.23 13.63
CA LYS A 240 0.20 12.85 13.84
C LYS A 240 1.39 11.98 14.23
N TYR A 241 1.10 10.93 14.97
CA TYR A 241 1.97 9.80 15.17
C TYR A 241 1.51 8.64 14.29
N GLU A 242 2.44 8.02 13.60
CA GLU A 242 2.22 6.80 12.85
C GLU A 242 3.18 5.73 13.36
N VAL A 243 2.71 4.52 13.43
CA VAL A 243 3.53 3.38 13.83
C VAL A 243 3.34 2.26 12.83
N PHE A 244 4.43 1.68 12.42
CA PHE A 244 4.47 0.47 11.62
C PHE A 244 5.16 -0.63 12.41
N THR A 245 4.50 -1.78 12.53
CA THR A 245 5.08 -3.00 13.06
C THR A 245 4.89 -4.11 12.05
N GLY A 246 5.97 -4.73 11.61
CA GLY A 246 5.95 -5.83 10.65
C GLY A 246 6.73 -7.03 11.17
N PHE A 247 6.18 -8.22 10.97
CA PHE A 247 6.82 -9.50 11.25
C PHE A 247 6.65 -10.43 10.05
N GLU A 248 7.76 -10.92 9.50
CA GLU A 248 7.75 -11.77 8.32
C GLU A 248 8.55 -13.05 8.56
N ILE A 249 8.01 -14.16 8.09
CA ILE A 249 8.69 -15.47 8.06
C ILE A 249 8.73 -15.91 6.62
N THR A 250 9.91 -16.30 6.15
CA THR A 250 10.06 -16.91 4.83
C THR A 250 10.88 -18.19 4.94
N ALA A 251 10.53 -19.17 4.14
CA ALA A 251 11.29 -20.41 4.05
C ALA A 251 11.24 -20.97 2.64
N THR A 252 12.32 -21.65 2.27
CA THR A 252 12.49 -22.23 0.94
C THR A 252 12.98 -23.67 1.04
N THR A 253 12.56 -24.48 0.09
CA THR A 253 13.03 -25.84 -0.12
C THR A 253 13.05 -26.16 -1.62
N GLN A 254 13.39 -27.39 -1.97
CA GLN A 254 13.31 -27.90 -3.35
C GLN A 254 12.44 -29.14 -3.41
N ALA A 255 11.63 -29.21 -4.45
CA ALA A 255 10.93 -30.43 -4.81
C ALA A 255 11.90 -31.49 -5.35
N LEU A 256 11.46 -32.76 -5.43
CA LEU A 256 12.30 -33.87 -5.88
C LEU A 256 12.84 -33.72 -7.31
N ASP A 257 12.21 -32.90 -8.14
CA ASP A 257 12.66 -32.56 -9.50
C ASP A 257 13.54 -31.30 -9.55
N GLY A 258 13.96 -30.75 -8.39
CA GLY A 258 14.81 -29.58 -8.29
C GLY A 258 14.07 -28.25 -8.39
N MET A 259 12.74 -28.22 -8.56
CA MET A 259 11.97 -26.99 -8.58
C MET A 259 12.02 -26.29 -7.20
N PRO A 260 12.35 -24.99 -7.12
CA PRO A 260 12.23 -24.25 -5.88
C PRO A 260 10.78 -24.20 -5.38
N VAL A 261 10.62 -24.38 -4.06
CA VAL A 261 9.35 -24.25 -3.36
C VAL A 261 9.53 -23.25 -2.25
N ASN A 262 8.69 -22.23 -2.24
CA ASN A 262 8.76 -21.13 -1.29
C ASN A 262 7.46 -21.02 -0.53
N ASP A 263 7.56 -20.56 0.71
CA ASP A 263 6.41 -20.18 1.51
C ASP A 263 6.73 -18.93 2.34
N ALA A 264 5.69 -18.14 2.65
CA ALA A 264 5.83 -16.89 3.36
C ALA A 264 4.63 -16.66 4.28
N TYR A 265 4.90 -16.06 5.44
CA TYR A 265 3.92 -15.58 6.38
C TYR A 265 4.26 -14.15 6.78
N ALA A 266 3.28 -13.26 6.79
CA ALA A 266 3.44 -11.90 7.28
C ALA A 266 2.33 -11.55 8.28
N ALA A 267 2.68 -10.72 9.25
CA ALA A 267 1.76 -10.07 10.15
C ALA A 267 2.15 -8.60 10.28
N TYR A 268 1.17 -7.71 10.15
CA TYR A 268 1.36 -6.27 10.26
C TYR A 268 0.37 -5.69 11.26
N ALA A 269 0.86 -4.78 12.08
CA ALA A 269 0.07 -4.08 13.09
C ALA A 269 0.53 -2.63 13.23
N ILE A 270 -0.31 -1.78 13.77
CA ILE A 270 0.06 -0.44 14.23
C ILE A 270 0.70 -0.57 15.61
N ASP A 271 -0.04 -1.08 16.60
CA ASP A 271 0.52 -1.33 17.93
C ASP A 271 1.33 -2.63 17.92
N PRO A 272 2.60 -2.64 18.35
CA PRO A 272 3.41 -3.85 18.41
C PRO A 272 2.83 -4.92 19.36
N PHE A 273 1.98 -4.54 20.30
CA PHE A 273 1.29 -5.47 21.20
C PHE A 273 0.07 -6.16 20.57
N ASP A 274 -0.40 -5.68 19.42
CA ASP A 274 -1.42 -6.34 18.59
C ASP A 274 -0.82 -7.42 17.67
N MET A 275 0.51 -7.55 17.64
CA MET A 275 1.16 -8.63 16.90
C MET A 275 0.79 -9.99 17.46
N PRO A 276 0.70 -11.03 16.61
CA PRO A 276 0.47 -12.39 17.09
C PRO A 276 1.49 -12.81 18.16
N SER A 277 1.03 -13.55 19.16
CA SER A 277 1.92 -14.05 20.23
C SER A 277 3.07 -14.89 19.65
N VAL A 278 4.18 -14.98 20.37
CA VAL A 278 5.33 -15.81 19.96
C VAL A 278 4.91 -17.26 19.68
N ASP A 279 4.00 -17.81 20.48
CA ASP A 279 3.49 -19.17 20.25
C ASP A 279 2.66 -19.27 18.96
N SER A 280 1.87 -18.25 18.64
CA SER A 280 1.13 -18.18 17.38
C SER A 280 2.08 -18.10 16.18
N LEU A 281 3.14 -17.29 16.27
CA LEU A 281 4.18 -17.16 15.25
C LEU A 281 4.98 -18.46 15.08
N ARG A 282 5.35 -19.11 16.18
CA ARG A 282 5.98 -20.45 16.15
C ARG A 282 5.08 -21.50 15.51
N ASN A 283 3.78 -21.44 15.76
CA ASN A 283 2.82 -22.35 15.13
C ASN A 283 2.68 -22.04 13.63
N ALA A 284 2.74 -20.77 13.21
CA ALA A 284 2.81 -20.40 11.80
C ALA A 284 4.07 -20.99 11.13
N ALA A 285 5.25 -20.86 11.77
CA ALA A 285 6.49 -21.46 11.28
C ALA A 285 6.41 -23.00 11.17
N ARG A 286 5.78 -23.68 12.14
CA ARG A 286 5.58 -25.14 12.07
C ARG A 286 4.64 -25.55 10.95
N ARG A 287 3.55 -24.80 10.74
CA ARG A 287 2.64 -25.05 9.59
C ARG A 287 3.40 -24.87 8.28
N MET A 288 4.17 -23.80 8.13
CA MET A 288 5.01 -23.54 6.96
C MET A 288 5.96 -24.70 6.66
N ILE A 289 6.63 -25.28 7.68
CA ILE A 289 7.48 -26.45 7.50
C ILE A 289 6.68 -27.64 6.95
N ALA A 290 5.52 -27.93 7.54
CA ALA A 290 4.65 -29.02 7.10
C ALA A 290 4.13 -28.81 5.66
N GLU A 291 3.77 -27.59 5.32
CA GLU A 291 3.33 -27.20 3.97
C GLU A 291 4.45 -27.35 2.95
N LEU A 292 5.67 -26.91 3.26
CA LEU A 292 6.86 -27.11 2.42
C LEU A 292 7.19 -28.59 2.22
N GLU A 293 7.10 -29.42 3.26
CA GLU A 293 7.29 -30.87 3.16
C GLU A 293 6.22 -31.56 2.29
N GLN A 294 4.99 -31.07 2.34
CA GLN A 294 3.91 -31.53 1.48
C GLN A 294 4.15 -31.10 0.03
N GLN A 295 4.53 -29.85 -0.17
CA GLN A 295 4.82 -29.27 -1.49
C GLN A 295 6.02 -29.93 -2.18
N GLN A 296 7.04 -30.40 -1.46
CA GLN A 296 8.13 -31.18 -2.03
C GLN A 296 7.66 -32.42 -2.81
N LYS A 297 6.56 -33.03 -2.35
CA LYS A 297 5.97 -34.26 -2.92
C LYS A 297 4.79 -33.99 -3.83
N ALA A 298 4.32 -32.73 -3.83
CA ALA A 298 3.14 -32.33 -4.58
C ALA A 298 3.31 -32.53 -6.09
N VAL A 299 2.21 -32.85 -6.76
CA VAL A 299 2.22 -33.06 -8.21
C VAL A 299 2.20 -31.74 -8.97
N LYS A 300 2.71 -31.76 -10.19
CA LYS A 300 2.49 -30.69 -11.17
C LYS A 300 1.20 -30.96 -11.92
N ILE A 301 0.54 -29.91 -12.34
CA ILE A 301 -0.59 -30.00 -13.28
C ILE A 301 -0.23 -29.29 -14.58
N GLU A 302 -0.88 -29.63 -15.69
CA GLU A 302 -0.68 -28.93 -16.95
C GLU A 302 -1.43 -27.59 -16.94
N ALA A 303 -2.72 -27.63 -17.03
CA ALA A 303 -3.60 -26.47 -16.92
C ALA A 303 -4.94 -26.92 -16.37
N TYR A 304 -5.64 -26.00 -15.72
CA TYR A 304 -6.98 -26.20 -15.21
C TYR A 304 -7.83 -24.97 -15.51
N SER A 305 -9.06 -25.16 -15.93
CA SER A 305 -10.08 -24.12 -16.02
C SER A 305 -11.36 -24.65 -15.39
N GLY A 306 -11.86 -23.96 -14.38
CA GLY A 306 -13.04 -24.42 -13.65
C GLY A 306 -13.23 -23.72 -12.30
N PRO A 307 -14.12 -24.27 -11.45
CA PRO A 307 -14.45 -23.66 -10.17
C PRO A 307 -13.28 -23.73 -9.19
N VAL A 308 -12.99 -22.57 -8.54
CA VAL A 308 -11.92 -22.42 -7.55
C VAL A 308 -12.46 -21.76 -6.31
N LEU A 309 -12.15 -22.33 -5.15
CA LEU A 309 -12.44 -21.78 -3.84
C LEU A 309 -11.17 -21.16 -3.25
N PHE A 310 -11.17 -19.84 -3.06
CA PHE A 310 -10.15 -19.15 -2.28
C PHE A 310 -10.61 -19.01 -0.84
N THR A 311 -9.79 -19.44 0.12
CA THR A 311 -10.12 -19.43 1.55
C THR A 311 -9.17 -18.55 2.35
N GLY A 312 -9.67 -17.95 3.43
CA GLY A 312 -8.85 -17.22 4.39
C GLY A 312 -7.97 -16.14 3.76
N GLN A 313 -6.66 -16.24 3.99
CA GLN A 313 -5.66 -15.32 3.45
C GLN A 313 -5.72 -15.25 1.92
N ALA A 314 -5.91 -16.38 1.24
CA ALA A 314 -5.93 -16.39 -0.22
C ALA A 314 -7.12 -15.59 -0.80
N ALA A 315 -8.29 -15.62 -0.17
CA ALA A 315 -9.44 -14.83 -0.59
C ALA A 315 -9.16 -13.32 -0.42
N ALA A 316 -8.56 -12.94 0.69
CA ALA A 316 -8.21 -11.56 0.98
C ALA A 316 -7.09 -11.06 0.04
N GLU A 317 -6.05 -11.87 -0.16
CA GLU A 317 -4.89 -11.48 -0.96
C GLU A 317 -5.23 -11.37 -2.46
N VAL A 318 -6.03 -12.28 -3.02
CA VAL A 318 -6.47 -12.17 -4.40
C VAL A 318 -7.35 -10.93 -4.62
N PHE A 319 -8.18 -10.57 -3.63
CA PHE A 319 -8.95 -9.33 -3.65
C PHE A 319 -8.05 -8.11 -3.55
N ALA A 320 -7.05 -8.13 -2.66
CA ALA A 320 -6.07 -7.06 -2.47
C ALA A 320 -5.24 -6.80 -3.74
N GLN A 321 -4.78 -7.85 -4.42
CA GLN A 321 -3.94 -7.72 -5.61
C GLN A 321 -4.71 -7.32 -6.87
N GLN A 322 -5.91 -7.87 -7.07
CA GLN A 322 -6.58 -7.80 -8.39
C GLN A 322 -7.79 -6.86 -8.41
N PHE A 323 -8.53 -6.74 -7.32
CA PHE A 323 -9.74 -5.92 -7.28
C PHE A 323 -9.52 -4.57 -6.61
N ALA A 324 -8.98 -4.57 -5.41
CA ALA A 324 -8.85 -3.39 -4.56
C ALA A 324 -8.09 -2.22 -5.22
N PRO A 325 -6.97 -2.43 -5.95
CA PRO A 325 -6.24 -1.34 -6.60
C PRO A 325 -7.08 -0.54 -7.61
N ASN A 326 -8.18 -1.11 -8.12
CA ASN A 326 -9.07 -0.45 -9.07
C ASN A 326 -10.13 0.46 -8.39
N LEU A 327 -10.20 0.45 -7.04
CA LEU A 327 -11.17 1.23 -6.27
C LEU A 327 -10.69 2.65 -5.93
N VAL A 328 -9.54 3.06 -6.44
CA VAL A 328 -8.98 4.40 -6.24
C VAL A 328 -9.22 5.30 -7.45
N ALA A 329 -9.49 6.57 -7.19
CA ALA A 329 -9.61 7.61 -8.21
C ALA A 329 -8.23 8.20 -8.48
N GLN A 330 -7.56 7.70 -9.50
CA GLN A 330 -6.22 8.16 -9.89
C GLN A 330 -6.27 8.83 -11.26
N ARG A 331 -5.57 9.95 -11.40
CA ARG A 331 -5.42 10.64 -12.68
C ARG A 331 -4.19 10.15 -13.42
N ALA A 332 -4.35 9.82 -14.70
CA ALA A 332 -3.22 9.51 -15.56
C ALA A 332 -2.31 10.73 -15.71
N GLN A 333 -1.04 10.55 -15.45
CA GLN A 333 -0.05 11.62 -15.64
C GLN A 333 0.19 11.85 -17.13
N ALA A 334 0.25 13.11 -17.53
CA ALA A 334 0.72 13.46 -18.87
C ALA A 334 2.25 13.29 -18.92
N THR A 335 2.79 12.90 -20.09
CA THR A 335 4.23 12.67 -20.27
C THR A 335 4.74 13.36 -21.53
N GLU A 336 6.02 13.73 -21.58
CA GLU A 336 6.71 14.08 -22.81
C GLU A 336 6.86 12.86 -23.71
N GLY A 337 6.56 12.99 -25.02
CA GLY A 337 6.83 11.96 -26.02
C GLY A 337 5.89 10.75 -26.04
N GLY A 338 4.86 10.68 -25.19
CA GLY A 338 3.91 9.55 -25.19
C GLY A 338 4.45 8.27 -24.54
N PHE A 339 5.64 8.26 -23.98
CA PHE A 339 6.14 7.22 -23.09
C PHE A 339 5.42 7.37 -21.74
N GLY A 340 4.23 6.80 -21.63
CA GLY A 340 3.61 6.60 -20.33
C GLY A 340 4.39 5.54 -19.56
N LEU A 341 5.23 5.96 -18.64
CA LEU A 341 5.58 5.15 -17.49
C LEU A 341 4.32 5.05 -16.63
N GLY A 342 3.50 4.12 -16.95
CA GLY A 342 2.30 3.98 -16.18
C GLY A 342 1.07 3.96 -17.04
N ARG A 343 0.89 2.89 -17.72
CA ARG A 343 -0.39 2.24 -17.52
C ARG A 343 -0.37 1.85 -16.04
N SER A 344 -0.83 2.79 -15.19
CA SER A 344 -1.21 2.42 -13.85
C SER A 344 -2.17 1.24 -14.00
N PRO A 345 -1.82 0.03 -13.53
CA PRO A 345 -2.65 -1.17 -13.70
C PRO A 345 -4.06 -1.01 -13.13
N SER A 346 -4.22 -0.07 -12.25
CA SER A 346 -5.36 0.19 -11.40
C SER A 346 -6.39 1.18 -11.94
N MET A 347 -6.57 1.31 -13.25
CA MET A 347 -7.52 2.28 -13.81
C MET A 347 -8.80 1.66 -14.40
N ALA A 348 -9.01 0.36 -14.21
CA ALA A 348 -10.15 -0.33 -14.85
C ALA A 348 -11.52 0.23 -14.44
N PHE A 349 -11.64 0.82 -13.25
CA PHE A 349 -12.89 1.32 -12.71
C PHE A 349 -13.08 2.84 -12.79
N GLN A 350 -12.11 3.60 -13.22
CA GLN A 350 -12.13 5.06 -13.31
C GLN A 350 -13.37 5.61 -14.04
N ASN A 351 -13.83 4.93 -15.07
CA ASN A 351 -14.99 5.34 -15.87
C ASN A 351 -16.22 4.45 -15.64
N LYS A 352 -16.21 3.58 -14.62
CA LYS A 352 -17.26 2.58 -14.39
C LYS A 352 -18.19 2.93 -13.22
N ILE A 353 -18.15 4.14 -12.69
CA ILE A 353 -19.13 4.57 -11.67
C ILE A 353 -20.53 4.41 -12.22
N GLY A 354 -21.39 3.68 -11.50
CA GLY A 354 -22.72 3.26 -11.90
C GLY A 354 -22.79 1.91 -12.61
N ALA A 355 -21.66 1.32 -13.02
CA ALA A 355 -21.63 0.00 -13.64
C ALA A 355 -21.51 -1.13 -12.60
N ARG A 356 -21.99 -2.32 -12.97
CA ARG A 356 -21.80 -3.53 -12.16
C ARG A 356 -20.37 -4.02 -12.25
N VAL A 357 -19.73 -4.20 -11.09
CA VAL A 357 -18.34 -4.68 -10.95
C VAL A 357 -18.22 -5.96 -10.10
N LEU A 358 -19.25 -6.27 -9.33
CA LEU A 358 -19.39 -7.49 -8.51
C LEU A 358 -20.78 -8.11 -8.73
N PRO A 359 -21.03 -9.34 -8.24
CA PRO A 359 -22.38 -9.86 -8.12
C PRO A 359 -23.27 -8.97 -7.25
N GLU A 360 -24.58 -8.93 -7.52
CA GLU A 360 -25.51 -8.04 -6.82
C GLU A 360 -25.65 -8.33 -5.33
N PHE A 361 -25.28 -9.53 -4.87
CA PHE A 361 -25.29 -9.88 -3.46
C PHE A 361 -24.06 -9.38 -2.70
N LEU A 362 -23.03 -8.84 -3.36
CA LEU A 362 -21.81 -8.31 -2.74
C LEU A 362 -21.79 -6.78 -2.70
N SER A 363 -21.28 -6.26 -1.60
CA SER A 363 -21.01 -4.84 -1.40
C SER A 363 -19.62 -4.65 -0.79
N VAL A 364 -18.99 -3.51 -1.05
CA VAL A 364 -17.68 -3.13 -0.51
C VAL A 364 -17.78 -1.75 0.13
N LYS A 365 -17.31 -1.66 1.37
CA LYS A 365 -17.19 -0.39 2.10
C LYS A 365 -15.72 -0.11 2.43
N ALA A 366 -15.31 1.13 2.30
CA ALA A 366 -14.12 1.65 2.94
C ALA A 366 -14.50 2.17 4.32
N GLN A 367 -13.80 1.73 5.34
CA GLN A 367 -14.06 2.04 6.74
C GLN A 367 -12.78 2.40 7.48
N PRO A 368 -12.09 3.51 7.10
CA PRO A 368 -10.86 3.94 7.75
C PRO A 368 -11.00 4.23 9.24
N SER A 369 -12.22 4.42 9.73
CA SER A 369 -12.50 4.59 11.17
C SER A 369 -12.48 3.28 11.97
N MET A 370 -12.47 2.11 11.31
CA MET A 370 -12.54 0.81 11.97
C MET A 370 -11.18 0.39 12.53
N GLN A 371 -11.07 0.26 13.85
CA GLN A 371 -9.85 -0.14 14.55
C GLN A 371 -9.81 -1.65 14.86
N GLU A 372 -10.97 -2.30 14.94
CA GLU A 372 -11.11 -3.72 15.28
C GLU A 372 -12.27 -4.34 14.51
N PHE A 373 -12.14 -5.60 14.13
CA PHE A 373 -13.20 -6.42 13.56
C PHE A 373 -13.23 -7.79 14.24
N GLU A 374 -14.35 -8.08 14.95
CA GLU A 374 -14.56 -9.35 15.67
C GLU A 374 -13.39 -9.74 16.60
N GLY A 375 -12.83 -8.77 17.33
CA GLY A 375 -11.70 -8.98 18.24
C GLY A 375 -10.33 -9.04 17.57
N THR A 376 -10.25 -8.80 16.25
CA THR A 376 -8.99 -8.76 15.51
C THR A 376 -8.62 -7.32 15.17
N PRO A 377 -7.41 -6.85 15.52
CA PRO A 377 -6.95 -5.50 15.19
C PRO A 377 -6.88 -5.27 13.68
N VAL A 378 -7.32 -4.07 13.28
CA VAL A 378 -7.36 -3.62 11.89
C VAL A 378 -6.28 -2.55 11.69
N ALA A 379 -5.20 -2.88 11.00
CA ALA A 379 -4.02 -2.01 10.89
C ALA A 379 -4.14 -0.93 9.80
N GLY A 380 -5.10 -1.03 8.90
CA GLY A 380 -5.31 -0.05 7.82
C GLY A 380 -6.06 1.22 8.25
N HIS A 381 -6.47 1.35 9.51
CA HIS A 381 -7.24 2.50 9.99
C HIS A 381 -6.38 3.77 10.11
N PHE A 382 -6.98 4.92 9.87
CA PHE A 382 -6.39 6.23 10.09
C PHE A 382 -7.47 7.33 10.08
N GLU A 383 -7.24 8.43 10.79
CA GLU A 383 -8.23 9.51 10.94
C GLU A 383 -8.03 10.63 9.91
N VAL A 384 -6.80 10.84 9.46
CA VAL A 384 -6.42 11.96 8.60
C VAL A 384 -5.44 11.48 7.54
N ASP A 385 -5.71 11.85 6.30
CA ASP A 385 -4.84 11.54 5.19
C ASP A 385 -3.58 12.44 5.13
N ASP A 386 -2.66 12.13 4.21
CA ASP A 386 -1.42 12.89 4.06
C ASP A 386 -1.60 14.30 3.45
N GLU A 387 -2.80 14.69 3.03
CA GLU A 387 -3.15 16.06 2.64
C GLU A 387 -3.84 16.82 3.77
N GLY A 388 -3.86 16.25 5.00
CA GLY A 388 -4.51 16.82 6.17
C GLY A 388 -6.04 16.80 6.05
N VAL A 389 -6.62 15.88 5.30
CA VAL A 389 -8.07 15.74 5.12
C VAL A 389 -8.59 14.63 6.02
N PRO A 390 -9.61 14.89 6.87
CA PRO A 390 -10.27 13.84 7.63
C PRO A 390 -10.84 12.76 6.72
N THR A 391 -10.61 11.51 7.09
CA THR A 391 -11.10 10.35 6.33
C THR A 391 -12.61 10.18 6.47
N GLN A 392 -13.22 9.51 5.51
CA GLN A 392 -14.66 9.25 5.48
C GLN A 392 -14.93 7.77 5.25
N ASP A 393 -15.78 7.18 6.09
CA ASP A 393 -16.37 5.87 5.80
C ASP A 393 -17.31 6.00 4.61
N ILE A 394 -17.05 5.27 3.52
CA ILE A 394 -17.85 5.35 2.30
C ILE A 394 -18.22 3.97 1.75
N THR A 395 -19.38 3.90 1.13
CA THR A 395 -19.77 2.74 0.32
C THR A 395 -19.17 2.88 -1.07
N ILE A 396 -18.26 1.98 -1.43
CA ILE A 396 -17.58 1.97 -2.74
C ILE A 396 -18.40 1.16 -3.74
N VAL A 397 -18.78 -0.07 -3.38
CA VAL A 397 -19.66 -0.92 -4.19
C VAL A 397 -20.92 -1.23 -3.39
N GLU A 398 -22.07 -0.96 -3.96
CA GLU A 398 -23.37 -1.27 -3.36
C GLU A 398 -24.13 -2.25 -4.24
N LYS A 399 -24.44 -3.43 -3.71
CA LYS A 399 -25.17 -4.48 -4.43
C LYS A 399 -24.59 -4.72 -5.84
N GLY A 400 -23.28 -4.91 -5.90
CA GLY A 400 -22.53 -5.15 -7.13
C GLY A 400 -22.21 -3.92 -7.99
N TYR A 401 -22.82 -2.77 -7.73
CA TYR A 401 -22.64 -1.55 -8.53
C TYR A 401 -21.64 -0.60 -7.90
N LEU A 402 -20.68 -0.13 -8.69
CA LEU A 402 -19.69 0.85 -8.25
C LEU A 402 -20.37 2.21 -8.01
N ARG A 403 -20.26 2.76 -6.80
CA ARG A 403 -20.85 4.04 -6.40
C ARG A 403 -19.82 5.14 -6.25
N ASN A 404 -18.69 4.81 -5.66
CA ASN A 404 -17.62 5.76 -5.34
C ASN A 404 -16.25 5.15 -5.63
N LEU A 405 -15.23 6.02 -5.60
CA LEU A 405 -13.82 5.63 -5.58
C LEU A 405 -13.12 6.38 -4.45
N LEU A 406 -12.10 5.79 -3.84
CA LEU A 406 -11.22 6.45 -2.90
C LEU A 406 -10.49 7.59 -3.61
N SER A 407 -10.41 8.78 -3.01
CA SER A 407 -9.95 9.96 -3.73
C SER A 407 -9.11 10.91 -2.88
N SER A 408 -8.27 11.67 -3.55
CA SER A 408 -7.41 12.73 -3.03
C SER A 408 -7.90 14.11 -3.48
N ARG A 409 -7.15 15.16 -3.13
CA ARG A 409 -7.38 16.54 -3.61
C ARG A 409 -7.07 16.74 -5.09
N THR A 410 -6.51 15.72 -5.76
CA THR A 410 -6.35 15.71 -7.22
C THR A 410 -7.62 15.19 -7.88
N PRO A 411 -8.47 16.07 -8.46
CA PRO A 411 -9.74 15.64 -9.05
C PRO A 411 -9.53 14.77 -10.28
N THR A 412 -10.43 13.81 -10.48
CA THR A 412 -10.53 13.06 -11.74
C THR A 412 -11.77 13.48 -12.52
N LYS A 413 -11.92 12.98 -13.74
CA LYS A 413 -13.09 13.30 -14.58
C LYS A 413 -14.42 12.95 -13.89
N ARG A 414 -14.45 11.87 -13.10
CA ARG A 414 -15.66 11.35 -12.45
C ARG A 414 -15.76 11.70 -10.97
N VAL A 415 -14.65 11.84 -10.28
CA VAL A 415 -14.59 12.17 -8.86
C VAL A 415 -13.94 13.53 -8.71
N LYS A 416 -14.70 14.51 -8.21
CA LYS A 416 -14.31 15.93 -8.18
C LYS A 416 -13.83 16.40 -6.82
N SER A 417 -14.22 15.72 -5.74
CA SER A 417 -13.87 16.04 -4.36
C SER A 417 -13.09 14.90 -3.73
N THR A 418 -12.23 15.25 -2.79
CA THR A 418 -11.55 14.27 -1.93
C THR A 418 -12.52 13.67 -0.91
N ASN A 419 -12.27 12.43 -0.52
CA ASN A 419 -12.90 11.77 0.61
C ASN A 419 -11.87 11.34 1.68
N GLY A 420 -10.67 11.95 1.65
CA GLY A 420 -9.65 11.80 2.68
C GLY A 420 -8.87 10.48 2.59
N HIS A 421 -8.49 10.05 1.38
CA HIS A 421 -7.77 8.78 1.19
C HIS A 421 -6.42 8.97 0.48
N PHE A 422 -5.80 10.15 0.63
CA PHE A 422 -4.48 10.38 0.08
C PHE A 422 -3.39 9.85 1.02
N ARG A 423 -2.63 8.85 0.59
CA ARG A 423 -1.48 8.30 1.31
C ARG A 423 -0.34 7.98 0.34
N ASN A 424 0.91 8.19 0.75
CA ASN A 424 2.10 7.88 -0.05
C ASN A 424 2.03 8.39 -1.51
N GLY A 425 1.55 9.62 -1.70
CA GLY A 425 1.56 10.31 -2.99
C GLY A 425 0.37 10.07 -3.91
N GLY A 426 -0.64 9.31 -3.49
CA GLY A 426 -1.84 9.05 -4.27
C GLY A 426 -3.06 8.67 -3.43
N ALA A 427 -4.23 8.53 -4.05
CA ALA A 427 -5.35 7.90 -3.38
C ALA A 427 -5.04 6.42 -3.14
N MET A 428 -5.24 5.93 -1.92
CA MET A 428 -4.88 4.58 -1.52
C MET A 428 -5.99 3.86 -0.76
N ILE A 429 -5.84 2.54 -0.70
CA ILE A 429 -6.69 1.64 0.06
C ILE A 429 -6.36 1.80 1.55
N ASP A 430 -7.40 1.71 2.35
CA ASP A 430 -7.39 1.71 3.81
C ASP A 430 -7.89 0.38 4.38
N VAL A 431 -9.10 0.40 4.97
CA VAL A 431 -9.83 -0.77 5.46
C VAL A 431 -10.99 -1.04 4.50
N LEU A 432 -10.86 -2.07 3.69
CA LEU A 432 -11.94 -2.50 2.80
C LEU A 432 -12.66 -3.72 3.38
N ARG A 433 -13.97 -3.60 3.51
CA ARG A 433 -14.82 -4.69 3.97
C ARG A 433 -15.78 -5.15 2.87
N VAL A 434 -15.69 -6.44 2.53
CA VAL A 434 -16.61 -7.13 1.61
C VAL A 434 -17.73 -7.74 2.42
N THR A 435 -18.97 -7.50 2.02
CA THR A 435 -20.17 -8.01 2.69
C THR A 435 -21.13 -8.65 1.70
N CYS A 436 -21.82 -9.70 2.12
CA CYS A 436 -22.85 -10.38 1.35
C CYS A 436 -24.24 -10.09 1.94
N SER A 437 -25.19 -9.73 1.09
CA SER A 437 -26.58 -9.42 1.50
C SER A 437 -27.55 -10.58 1.31
N ASP A 438 -27.16 -11.62 0.56
CA ASP A 438 -27.98 -12.79 0.25
C ASP A 438 -27.58 -13.97 1.15
N LYS A 439 -28.47 -14.34 2.06
CA LYS A 439 -28.22 -15.43 3.03
C LYS A 439 -28.03 -16.81 2.37
N ASP A 440 -28.63 -17.02 1.21
CA ASP A 440 -28.51 -18.29 0.47
C ASP A 440 -27.14 -18.43 -0.23
N ARG A 441 -26.38 -17.35 -0.28
CA ARG A 441 -25.02 -17.31 -0.83
C ARG A 441 -23.94 -17.37 0.25
N ILE A 442 -24.31 -17.24 1.53
CA ILE A 442 -23.40 -17.34 2.67
C ILE A 442 -23.40 -18.79 3.13
N LEU A 443 -22.29 -19.48 2.98
CA LEU A 443 -22.17 -20.92 3.25
C LEU A 443 -21.09 -21.19 4.30
N ASP A 444 -21.30 -22.18 5.16
CA ASP A 444 -20.23 -22.68 6.02
C ASP A 444 -19.17 -23.46 5.20
N GLY A 445 -18.03 -23.78 5.83
CA GLY A 445 -16.91 -24.43 5.14
C GLY A 445 -17.30 -25.73 4.43
N ALA A 446 -18.10 -26.58 5.06
CA ALA A 446 -18.55 -27.83 4.45
C ALA A 446 -19.52 -27.60 3.29
N SER A 447 -20.43 -26.65 3.45
CA SER A 447 -21.44 -26.32 2.43
C SER A 447 -20.83 -25.65 1.21
N ILE A 448 -19.81 -24.79 1.37
CA ILE A 448 -19.14 -24.14 0.25
C ILE A 448 -18.28 -25.13 -0.55
N GLU A 449 -17.61 -26.08 0.14
CA GLU A 449 -16.90 -27.18 -0.52
C GLU A 449 -17.87 -28.14 -1.26
N ALA A 450 -19.00 -28.47 -0.65
CA ALA A 450 -20.04 -29.28 -1.32
C ALA A 450 -20.57 -28.58 -2.57
N LYS A 451 -20.71 -27.25 -2.54
CA LYS A 451 -21.08 -26.46 -3.72
C LYS A 451 -19.98 -26.47 -4.79
N LEU A 452 -18.71 -26.36 -4.40
CA LEU A 452 -17.58 -26.52 -5.32
C LEU A 452 -17.62 -27.88 -6.01
N LEU A 453 -17.77 -28.99 -5.25
CA LEU A 453 -17.85 -30.34 -5.79
C LEU A 453 -19.05 -30.54 -6.70
N LYS A 454 -20.18 -29.90 -6.41
CA LYS A 454 -21.35 -29.92 -7.30
C LYS A 454 -21.02 -29.26 -8.65
N LEU A 455 -20.34 -28.10 -8.66
CA LEU A 455 -19.91 -27.41 -9.89
C LEU A 455 -18.94 -28.28 -10.69
N VAL A 456 -18.00 -28.94 -10.01
CA VAL A 456 -17.08 -29.91 -10.63
C VAL A 456 -17.85 -31.01 -11.37
N LYS A 457 -18.84 -31.61 -10.70
CA LYS A 457 -19.68 -32.64 -11.28
C LYS A 457 -20.53 -32.13 -12.45
N ASP A 458 -21.16 -30.97 -12.29
CA ASP A 458 -22.03 -30.36 -13.32
C ASP A 458 -21.27 -30.01 -14.59
N ARG A 459 -19.93 -29.79 -14.47
CA ARG A 459 -19.02 -29.49 -15.58
C ARG A 459 -18.20 -30.71 -16.08
N GLU A 460 -18.49 -31.90 -15.54
CA GLU A 460 -17.77 -33.15 -15.87
C GLU A 460 -16.25 -33.05 -15.64
N LEU A 461 -15.81 -32.24 -14.66
CA LEU A 461 -14.42 -32.12 -14.28
C LEU A 461 -14.01 -33.25 -13.32
N GLU A 462 -12.74 -33.64 -13.35
CA GLU A 462 -12.21 -34.68 -12.46
C GLU A 462 -12.07 -34.19 -11.01
N TYR A 463 -11.70 -32.92 -10.82
CA TYR A 463 -11.48 -32.30 -9.50
C TYR A 463 -11.82 -30.81 -9.51
N GLY A 464 -12.00 -30.22 -8.34
CA GLY A 464 -11.99 -28.78 -8.11
C GLY A 464 -10.68 -28.33 -7.45
N ILE A 465 -10.48 -27.04 -7.34
CA ILE A 465 -9.28 -26.47 -6.71
C ILE A 465 -9.68 -25.64 -5.49
N ILE A 466 -8.91 -25.82 -4.40
CA ILE A 466 -8.94 -24.99 -3.21
C ILE A 466 -7.58 -24.30 -3.07
N VAL A 467 -7.60 -22.99 -2.87
CA VAL A 467 -6.42 -22.16 -2.64
C VAL A 467 -6.52 -21.58 -1.23
N SER A 468 -5.56 -21.88 -0.37
CA SER A 468 -5.52 -21.39 1.01
C SER A 468 -4.41 -20.39 1.29
N SER A 469 -3.39 -20.29 0.40
CA SER A 469 -2.35 -19.29 0.50
C SER A 469 -1.94 -18.76 -0.88
N VAL A 470 -1.82 -17.45 -0.96
CA VAL A 470 -1.37 -16.69 -2.12
C VAL A 470 -0.15 -15.88 -1.70
N LEU A 471 0.83 -15.76 -2.58
CA LEU A 471 2.01 -14.96 -2.32
C LEU A 471 1.65 -13.47 -2.22
N ASP A 472 1.91 -12.87 -1.07
CA ASP A 472 1.94 -11.41 -0.95
C ASP A 472 3.20 -10.88 -1.67
N ARG A 473 2.98 -10.15 -2.77
CA ARG A 473 4.07 -9.60 -3.58
C ARG A 473 4.77 -8.41 -2.94
N ASN A 474 4.23 -7.88 -1.86
CA ASN A 474 4.70 -6.67 -1.20
C ASN A 474 5.44 -6.96 0.11
N LEU A 475 5.80 -8.22 0.36
CA LEU A 475 6.67 -8.57 1.47
C LEU A 475 7.99 -7.79 1.38
N GLN A 476 8.30 -7.00 2.41
CA GLN A 476 9.41 -6.03 2.39
C GLN A 476 10.79 -6.69 2.33
N GLN A 477 10.92 -7.91 2.83
CA GLN A 477 12.22 -8.46 3.18
C GLN A 477 12.62 -9.71 2.38
N THR A 478 11.71 -10.26 1.58
CA THR A 478 11.89 -11.65 1.17
C THR A 478 12.92 -11.87 0.08
N GLY A 479 13.21 -10.90 -0.76
CA GLY A 479 14.04 -11.18 -1.93
C GLY A 479 13.57 -12.40 -2.76
N LEU A 480 12.48 -13.08 -2.32
CA LEU A 480 11.88 -14.24 -2.99
C LEU A 480 11.32 -13.86 -4.37
N TYR A 481 10.90 -12.61 -4.49
CA TYR A 481 10.56 -11.98 -5.74
C TYR A 481 11.42 -10.75 -5.92
N GLN A 482 12.58 -10.89 -6.51
CA GLN A 482 13.21 -9.77 -7.18
C GLN A 482 12.34 -9.42 -8.37
N LEU A 483 11.46 -8.43 -8.17
CA LEU A 483 10.81 -7.79 -9.30
C LEU A 483 11.92 -7.33 -10.23
N SER A 484 11.94 -7.87 -11.44
CA SER A 484 12.92 -7.40 -12.44
C SER A 484 12.69 -5.91 -12.66
N LEU A 485 13.70 -5.17 -13.08
CA LEU A 485 13.51 -3.77 -13.46
C LEU A 485 12.37 -3.61 -14.48
N GLY A 486 12.18 -4.61 -15.35
CA GLY A 486 11.07 -4.70 -16.27
C GLY A 486 9.73 -4.82 -15.56
N ASP A 487 9.65 -5.61 -14.50
CA ASP A 487 8.43 -5.78 -13.70
C ASP A 487 8.06 -4.50 -12.95
N MET A 488 9.05 -3.77 -12.42
CA MET A 488 8.82 -2.46 -11.80
C MET A 488 8.39 -1.41 -12.83
N MET A 489 8.94 -1.46 -14.05
CA MET A 489 8.70 -0.44 -15.08
C MET A 489 7.46 -0.68 -15.94
N PHE A 490 7.14 -1.94 -16.22
CA PHE A 490 6.08 -2.31 -17.17
C PHE A 490 4.91 -3.03 -16.51
N GLY A 491 4.95 -3.22 -15.19
CA GLY A 491 3.91 -3.95 -14.44
C GLY A 491 3.98 -5.44 -14.74
N SER A 492 4.76 -6.19 -13.95
CA SER A 492 4.79 -7.63 -14.04
C SER A 492 3.43 -8.24 -13.76
N GLY A 493 3.05 -9.17 -14.58
CA GLY A 493 1.99 -10.11 -14.28
C GLY A 493 0.61 -9.49 -14.05
N GLN A 494 0.21 -8.49 -14.84
CA GLN A 494 -1.19 -8.11 -14.89
C GLN A 494 -2.03 -9.35 -15.25
N GLY A 495 -2.87 -9.77 -14.29
CA GLY A 495 -3.74 -10.92 -14.45
C GLY A 495 -3.12 -12.26 -14.07
N THR A 496 -1.96 -12.29 -13.40
CA THR A 496 -1.43 -13.51 -12.78
C THR A 496 -1.30 -13.35 -11.26
N VAL A 497 -1.60 -14.43 -10.55
CA VAL A 497 -1.50 -14.48 -9.08
C VAL A 497 -0.75 -15.76 -8.70
N PRO A 498 0.50 -15.67 -8.20
CA PRO A 498 1.24 -16.85 -7.74
C PRO A 498 0.57 -17.48 -6.52
N LEU A 499 0.34 -18.78 -6.60
CA LEU A 499 -0.35 -19.54 -5.56
C LEU A 499 0.67 -20.36 -4.77
N LEU A 500 0.59 -20.30 -3.43
CA LEU A 500 1.53 -20.99 -2.54
C LEU A 500 0.97 -22.34 -2.07
N VAL A 501 -0.20 -22.35 -1.47
CA VAL A 501 -0.83 -23.58 -0.95
C VAL A 501 -2.11 -23.86 -1.73
N VAL A 502 -2.06 -24.92 -2.53
CA VAL A 502 -3.13 -25.29 -3.46
C VAL A 502 -3.37 -26.79 -3.40
N GLU A 503 -4.64 -27.17 -3.37
CA GLU A 503 -5.06 -28.56 -3.35
C GLU A 503 -6.13 -28.83 -4.42
N LYS A 504 -6.04 -29.99 -5.04
CA LYS A 504 -7.19 -30.61 -5.73
C LYS A 504 -8.14 -31.20 -4.71
N ILE A 505 -9.42 -31.08 -4.95
CA ILE A 505 -10.46 -31.81 -4.20
C ILE A 505 -11.26 -32.66 -5.19
N TYR A 506 -11.31 -33.95 -4.94
CA TYR A 506 -12.04 -34.93 -5.75
C TYR A 506 -13.44 -35.16 -5.20
N ALA A 507 -14.32 -35.71 -6.04
CA ALA A 507 -15.73 -35.99 -5.68
C ALA A 507 -15.89 -36.89 -4.45
N ASP A 508 -14.90 -37.73 -4.15
CA ASP A 508 -14.86 -38.63 -2.99
C ASP A 508 -14.32 -37.93 -1.70
N GLY A 509 -13.98 -36.65 -1.78
CA GLY A 509 -13.41 -35.84 -0.68
C GLY A 509 -11.89 -35.99 -0.53
N ARG A 510 -11.23 -36.79 -1.34
CA ARG A 510 -9.76 -36.89 -1.34
C ARG A 510 -9.14 -35.57 -1.76
N ARG A 511 -8.05 -35.16 -1.10
CA ARG A 511 -7.26 -33.97 -1.41
C ARG A 511 -5.87 -34.36 -1.87
N GLU A 512 -5.33 -33.61 -2.81
CA GLU A 512 -4.00 -33.79 -3.36
C GLU A 512 -3.34 -32.42 -3.56
N ALA A 513 -2.20 -32.20 -2.91
CA ALA A 513 -1.45 -30.95 -3.06
C ALA A 513 -0.88 -30.83 -4.48
N ILE A 514 -0.92 -29.63 -5.04
CA ILE A 514 -0.28 -29.26 -6.30
C ILE A 514 0.69 -28.10 -6.06
N ARG A 515 1.70 -27.97 -6.91
CA ARG A 515 2.76 -26.97 -6.76
C ARG A 515 3.11 -26.26 -8.05
N GLY A 516 3.75 -25.11 -7.88
CA GLY A 516 4.30 -24.34 -9.00
C GLY A 516 3.22 -23.86 -9.95
N VAL A 517 2.16 -23.29 -9.43
CA VAL A 517 1.01 -22.82 -10.19
C VAL A 517 0.68 -21.38 -9.92
N GLU A 518 0.03 -20.73 -10.87
CA GLU A 518 -0.53 -19.39 -10.74
C GLU A 518 -1.96 -19.35 -11.27
N ALA A 519 -2.78 -18.45 -10.74
CA ALA A 519 -4.03 -18.09 -11.36
C ALA A 519 -3.75 -17.12 -12.52
N ALA A 520 -4.12 -17.50 -13.74
CA ALA A 520 -3.87 -16.75 -14.97
C ALA A 520 -5.13 -16.01 -15.43
N GLY A 521 -4.95 -14.92 -16.20
CA GLY A 521 -6.08 -14.15 -16.71
C GLY A 521 -6.97 -13.52 -15.63
N PHE A 522 -6.49 -13.50 -14.38
CA PHE A 522 -7.26 -13.00 -13.24
C PHE A 522 -7.34 -11.47 -13.30
N ALA A 523 -8.49 -10.95 -13.62
CA ALA A 523 -8.73 -9.52 -13.81
C ALA A 523 -9.83 -9.03 -12.84
N PRO A 524 -10.00 -7.72 -12.63
CA PRO A 524 -11.10 -7.19 -11.82
C PRO A 524 -12.48 -7.66 -12.30
N ALA A 525 -12.61 -8.01 -13.57
CA ALA A 525 -13.86 -8.52 -14.14
C ALA A 525 -14.20 -9.95 -13.66
N THR A 526 -13.19 -10.76 -13.34
CA THR A 526 -13.35 -12.14 -12.83
C THR A 526 -14.16 -12.18 -11.52
N PHE A 527 -14.10 -11.10 -10.72
CA PHE A 527 -14.88 -11.03 -9.47
C PHE A 527 -16.40 -10.99 -9.68
N LYS A 528 -16.88 -10.76 -10.91
CA LYS A 528 -18.32 -10.88 -11.23
C LYS A 528 -18.82 -12.32 -11.23
N ASP A 529 -17.89 -13.27 -11.29
CA ASP A 529 -18.16 -14.69 -11.39
C ASP A 529 -18.06 -15.40 -10.02
N VAL A 530 -18.04 -14.62 -8.92
CA VAL A 530 -18.19 -15.16 -7.57
C VAL A 530 -19.62 -15.66 -7.38
N LEU A 531 -19.76 -16.93 -6.99
CA LEU A 531 -21.06 -17.64 -6.87
C LEU A 531 -21.55 -17.73 -5.44
N ALA A 532 -20.65 -17.80 -4.47
CA ALA A 532 -20.96 -17.90 -3.05
C ALA A 532 -19.78 -17.41 -2.22
N VAL A 533 -20.03 -17.16 -0.95
CA VAL A 533 -19.04 -16.73 0.04
C VAL A 533 -19.11 -17.56 1.31
N GLY A 534 -18.01 -17.58 2.05
CA GLY A 534 -17.94 -18.18 3.38
C GLY A 534 -18.79 -17.42 4.41
N ASN A 535 -19.10 -18.07 5.52
CA ASN A 535 -19.85 -17.49 6.63
C ASN A 535 -18.96 -16.74 7.65
N THR A 536 -17.66 -16.89 7.56
CA THR A 536 -16.66 -16.18 8.36
C THR A 536 -15.82 -15.26 7.48
N SER A 537 -15.40 -14.12 8.02
CA SER A 537 -14.53 -13.19 7.31
C SER A 537 -13.13 -13.23 7.90
N THR A 538 -12.14 -13.13 7.03
CA THR A 538 -10.73 -13.03 7.40
C THR A 538 -10.32 -11.55 7.41
N VAL A 539 -9.64 -11.11 8.48
CA VAL A 539 -8.93 -9.83 8.54
C VAL A 539 -7.52 -10.04 8.02
N HIS A 540 -7.18 -9.38 6.94
CA HIS A 540 -5.86 -9.46 6.32
C HIS A 540 -5.21 -8.09 6.30
N ASN A 541 -4.30 -7.86 7.25
CA ASN A 541 -3.44 -6.69 7.27
C ASN A 541 -2.26 -6.93 6.33
N TYR A 542 -2.03 -6.04 5.37
CA TYR A 542 -1.01 -6.20 4.33
C TYR A 542 -0.41 -4.86 3.92
N LEU A 543 0.65 -4.88 3.14
CA LEU A 543 1.27 -3.69 2.57
C LEU A 543 0.68 -3.42 1.18
N ALA A 544 -0.21 -2.45 1.08
CA ALA A 544 -0.74 -2.02 -0.20
C ALA A 544 0.30 -1.16 -0.95
N PRO A 545 0.65 -1.49 -2.19
CA PRO A 545 1.56 -0.67 -2.98
C PRO A 545 0.90 0.65 -3.35
N SER A 546 1.68 1.74 -3.35
CA SER A 546 1.18 3.03 -3.83
C SER A 546 0.84 2.95 -5.31
N VAL A 547 -0.22 3.64 -5.70
CA VAL A 547 -0.66 3.71 -7.12
C VAL A 547 0.39 4.40 -8.00
N ILE A 548 1.10 5.36 -7.42
CA ILE A 548 2.24 6.02 -8.05
C ILE A 548 3.50 5.48 -7.35
N PRO A 549 4.46 4.93 -8.10
CA PRO A 549 5.68 4.40 -7.50
C PRO A 549 6.36 5.38 -6.55
N GLY A 550 6.89 4.88 -5.43
CA GLY A 550 7.48 5.69 -4.37
C GLY A 550 8.65 6.57 -4.85
N TYR A 551 9.42 6.13 -5.83
CA TYR A 551 10.50 6.93 -6.43
C TYR A 551 10.00 8.19 -7.17
N ILE A 552 8.73 8.22 -7.60
CA ILE A 552 8.10 9.41 -8.22
C ILE A 552 7.53 10.34 -7.15
N THR A 553 7.02 9.79 -6.06
CA THR A 553 6.30 10.55 -5.02
C THR A 553 7.18 10.95 -3.84
N GLY A 554 8.37 10.35 -3.73
CA GLY A 554 9.24 10.48 -2.56
C GLY A 554 8.75 9.72 -1.32
N GLY A 555 7.69 8.91 -1.44
CA GLY A 555 7.15 8.10 -0.35
C GLY A 555 7.79 6.72 -0.22
N SER A 556 7.36 5.93 0.76
CA SER A 556 7.82 4.55 0.99
C SER A 556 7.41 3.58 -0.12
N GLY A 557 6.43 3.93 -0.93
CA GLY A 557 5.85 3.05 -1.95
C GLY A 557 4.78 2.10 -1.43
N TYR A 558 4.60 1.98 -0.10
CA TYR A 558 3.62 1.10 0.54
C TYR A 558 2.90 1.80 1.68
N SER A 559 1.68 1.40 1.95
CA SER A 559 0.93 1.75 3.16
C SER A 559 0.32 0.51 3.76
N ILE A 560 0.33 0.40 5.08
CA ILE A 560 -0.40 -0.65 5.75
C ILE A 560 -1.89 -0.47 5.48
N SER A 561 -2.55 -1.54 5.05
CA SER A 561 -3.96 -1.56 4.67
C SER A 561 -4.59 -2.87 5.12
N THR A 562 -5.91 -2.94 5.13
CA THR A 562 -6.64 -4.13 5.59
C THR A 562 -7.74 -4.51 4.61
N ILE A 563 -7.81 -5.79 4.28
CA ILE A 563 -8.96 -6.39 3.60
C ILE A 563 -9.70 -7.30 4.58
N ILE A 564 -11.00 -7.08 4.71
CA ILE A 564 -11.91 -7.95 5.46
C ILE A 564 -12.86 -8.59 4.46
N THR A 565 -12.66 -9.88 4.20
CA THR A 565 -13.43 -10.61 3.21
C THR A 565 -13.75 -12.03 3.67
N PRO A 566 -14.93 -12.58 3.34
CA PRO A 566 -15.20 -14.00 3.46
C PRO A 566 -14.43 -14.81 2.41
N ASP A 567 -14.42 -16.13 2.55
CA ASP A 567 -13.99 -17.04 1.48
C ASP A 567 -14.78 -16.77 0.20
N LEU A 568 -14.15 -16.96 -0.96
CA LEU A 568 -14.72 -16.64 -2.25
C LEU A 568 -14.72 -17.88 -3.17
N LEU A 569 -15.91 -18.34 -3.57
CA LEU A 569 -16.06 -19.39 -4.56
C LEU A 569 -16.31 -18.78 -5.94
N PHE A 570 -15.34 -18.92 -6.83
CA PHE A 570 -15.44 -18.49 -8.23
C PHE A 570 -16.00 -19.59 -9.12
N GLU A 571 -16.75 -19.18 -10.14
CA GLU A 571 -17.33 -20.08 -11.13
C GLU A 571 -16.24 -20.66 -12.05
N ASP A 572 -15.32 -19.82 -12.50
CA ASP A 572 -14.28 -20.21 -13.43
C ASP A 572 -13.00 -19.40 -13.20
N VAL A 573 -11.89 -20.10 -12.99
CA VAL A 573 -10.54 -19.53 -12.89
C VAL A 573 -9.58 -20.43 -13.63
N GLU A 574 -8.72 -19.82 -14.43
CA GLU A 574 -7.63 -20.53 -15.09
C GLU A 574 -6.45 -20.66 -14.14
N ILE A 575 -6.02 -21.91 -13.89
CA ILE A 575 -4.80 -22.23 -13.14
C ILE A 575 -3.82 -22.88 -14.09
N ARG A 576 -2.60 -22.34 -14.15
CA ARG A 576 -1.55 -22.87 -15.04
C ARG A 576 -0.23 -23.05 -14.29
N PRO A 577 0.67 -23.90 -14.79
CA PRO A 577 2.03 -23.97 -14.28
C PRO A 577 2.72 -22.61 -14.34
N LEU A 578 3.54 -22.31 -13.32
CA LEU A 578 4.48 -21.19 -13.41
C LEU A 578 5.45 -21.46 -14.56
N GLU A 579 5.56 -20.52 -15.49
CA GLU A 579 6.59 -20.55 -16.52
C GLU A 579 7.95 -20.30 -15.86
N SER A 580 8.82 -21.27 -15.90
CA SER A 580 10.17 -21.19 -15.36
C SER A 580 11.16 -21.52 -16.48
N ASP A 581 11.89 -20.54 -16.95
CA ASP A 581 13.03 -20.72 -17.87
C ASP A 581 14.28 -21.24 -17.14
N LEU A 582 14.20 -21.50 -15.84
CA LEU A 582 15.32 -21.95 -15.05
C LEU A 582 15.50 -23.48 -15.24
N PRO A 583 16.73 -23.94 -15.53
CA PRO A 583 17.03 -25.35 -15.51
C PRO A 583 16.79 -25.92 -14.10
N SER A 584 16.32 -27.16 -14.01
CA SER A 584 16.16 -27.84 -12.72
C SER A 584 17.46 -27.78 -11.92
N LEU A 585 17.42 -27.16 -10.75
CA LEU A 585 18.59 -27.07 -9.87
C LEU A 585 18.92 -28.45 -9.29
N PRO A 586 20.20 -28.78 -9.07
CA PRO A 586 20.56 -30.01 -8.41
C PRO A 586 20.03 -30.05 -6.97
N LEU A 587 19.48 -31.18 -6.57
CA LEU A 587 19.03 -31.40 -5.21
C LEU A 587 20.23 -31.66 -4.29
N VAL A 588 20.40 -30.82 -3.27
CA VAL A 588 21.44 -30.99 -2.25
C VAL A 588 20.81 -31.55 -0.99
N GLN A 589 21.39 -32.65 -0.47
CA GLN A 589 20.88 -33.24 0.78
C GLN A 589 21.29 -32.41 1.99
N SER A 590 20.37 -32.33 2.96
CA SER A 590 20.65 -31.64 4.22
C SER A 590 21.73 -32.39 5.02
N PRO A 591 22.68 -31.69 5.66
CA PRO A 591 23.65 -32.34 6.59
C PRO A 591 22.99 -32.87 7.87
N LEU A 592 21.71 -32.55 8.10
CA LEU A 592 20.93 -33.01 9.26
C LEU A 592 20.21 -34.36 9.02
N ASN A 593 20.39 -34.97 7.85
CA ASN A 593 19.83 -36.28 7.51
C ASN A 593 20.81 -37.41 7.82
#